data_39ca79d08a79057e0f153134d5322970
#
_entry.id   39ca79d08a79057e0f153134d5322970
#
_cell.length_a   1.000
_cell.length_b   1.000
_cell.length_c   1.000
_cell.angle_alpha   90.00
_cell.angle_beta   90.00
_cell.angle_gamma   90.00
#
_symmetry.space_group_name_H-M   'P 1'
#
loop_
_entity.id
_entity.type
_entity.pdbx_description
1 polymer ?
#
loop_
_entity_poly.entity_id
_entity_poly.type
_entity_poly.pdbx_seq_one_letter_code
_entity_poly.pdbx_strand_id
1 'polypeptide(L)'
;KKVNGSMTSLIYKNKEMLAHSDDFPVQPVTQVFRAPTDNDKSFGNWLAKDWKLHGMDHPQINLESFHHEKRADGAAIVRIQTSNLYKEGKVATTSVYTVFSDGTIDLETTFLPQGVLPEIPRLGIAFCLAPAYDTFTWYGRGPQDNYPDRKTSAMIGLWKGSVAEQYVHYPRPQDSGNKEEVHYLTLTDKQNKGIRVDAVENVFSASSLHYTVQDIYEETHDCNLKPRAEVILSMDAAVLGLGNSSCGPGVLRKYAIEKKEHTLHIRISSKQ
;
A
#
# COMPACT_ATOMS: atom_id res chain seq x y z
N LYS A 1 8.85 11.33 13.22
CA LYS A 1 9.28 11.27 14.65
C LYS A 1 10.46 10.32 14.80
N LYS A 2 11.51 10.71 15.55
CA LYS A 2 12.66 9.83 15.85
C LYS A 2 12.26 8.59 16.68
N VAL A 3 11.15 8.62 17.39
CA VAL A 3 10.75 7.56 18.33
C VAL A 3 10.24 6.31 17.61
N ASN A 4 9.58 6.48 16.46
CA ASN A 4 8.95 5.37 15.73
C ASN A 4 9.15 5.45 14.21
N GLY A 5 10.00 6.36 13.72
CA GLY A 5 10.22 6.54 12.28
C GLY A 5 9.05 7.14 11.49
N SER A 6 7.99 7.56 12.16
CA SER A 6 6.78 8.06 11.48
C SER A 6 6.94 9.46 10.90
N MET A 7 6.48 9.64 9.67
CA MET A 7 6.16 10.94 9.09
C MET A 7 4.88 11.45 9.74
N THR A 8 4.92 12.57 10.41
CA THR A 8 3.76 13.12 11.15
C THR A 8 3.10 14.28 10.43
N SER A 9 3.71 14.81 9.38
CA SER A 9 3.18 15.91 8.59
C SER A 9 3.83 15.93 7.22
N LEU A 10 3.04 16.15 6.20
CA LEU A 10 3.44 16.40 4.83
C LEU A 10 2.65 17.60 4.31
N ILE A 11 3.29 18.76 4.33
CA ILE A 11 2.61 20.02 3.98
C ILE A 11 3.06 20.50 2.60
N TYR A 12 2.11 20.68 1.69
CA TYR A 12 2.32 21.38 0.43
C TYR A 12 1.48 22.66 0.37
N LYS A 13 2.14 23.80 0.13
CA LYS A 13 1.47 25.11 0.00
C LYS A 13 0.49 25.40 1.16
N ASN A 14 0.95 25.19 2.38
CA ASN A 14 0.20 25.37 3.62
C ASN A 14 -1.03 24.45 3.79
N LYS A 15 -1.13 23.37 3.01
CA LYS A 15 -2.14 22.33 3.20
C LYS A 15 -1.49 21.05 3.70
N GLU A 16 -2.01 20.50 4.80
CA GLU A 16 -1.62 19.17 5.29
C GLU A 16 -2.22 18.11 4.38
N MET A 17 -1.37 17.17 3.96
CA MET A 17 -1.74 16.05 3.11
C MET A 17 -2.15 14.82 3.93
N LEU A 18 -1.49 14.62 5.08
CA LEU A 18 -1.74 13.45 5.93
C LEU A 18 -2.96 13.68 6.81
N ALA A 19 -3.69 12.61 7.09
CA ALA A 19 -4.64 12.56 8.18
C ALA A 19 -3.98 11.89 9.40
N HIS A 20 -4.43 12.28 10.59
CA HIS A 20 -4.06 11.62 11.83
C HIS A 20 -5.18 10.67 12.23
N SER A 21 -4.86 9.41 12.37
CA SER A 21 -5.77 8.36 12.82
C SER A 21 -5.03 7.46 13.82
N ASP A 22 -5.73 7.00 14.84
CA ASP A 22 -5.18 6.06 15.83
C ASP A 22 -4.80 4.72 15.18
N ASP A 23 -5.47 4.35 14.08
CA ASP A 23 -5.17 3.16 13.29
C ASP A 23 -3.93 3.34 12.40
N PHE A 24 -3.44 4.58 12.23
CA PHE A 24 -2.21 4.92 11.52
C PHE A 24 -1.22 5.65 12.43
N PRO A 25 -0.76 5.03 13.51
CA PRO A 25 0.17 5.66 14.45
C PRO A 25 1.55 5.91 13.84
N VAL A 26 1.86 5.20 12.76
CA VAL A 26 3.08 5.34 11.95
C VAL A 26 2.69 5.53 10.49
N GLN A 27 3.29 6.50 9.81
CA GLN A 27 3.09 6.75 8.39
C GLN A 27 4.43 6.98 7.65
N PRO A 28 4.59 6.42 6.44
CA PRO A 28 3.73 5.38 5.90
C PRO A 28 3.85 4.09 6.72
N VAL A 29 2.76 3.32 6.77
CA VAL A 29 2.78 2.00 7.39
C VAL A 29 3.27 0.96 6.37
N THR A 30 4.17 0.07 6.78
CA THR A 30 4.55 -1.09 5.94
C THR A 30 3.40 -2.08 5.87
N GLN A 31 2.94 -2.38 4.66
CA GLN A 31 1.88 -3.34 4.41
C GLN A 31 2.44 -4.66 3.90
N VAL A 32 2.16 -5.74 4.64
CA VAL A 32 2.54 -7.12 4.30
C VAL A 32 1.31 -8.04 4.33
N PHE A 33 0.15 -7.50 4.61
CA PHE A 33 -1.12 -8.23 4.75
C PHE A 33 -2.20 -7.61 3.86
N ARG A 34 -3.10 -8.44 3.32
CA ARG A 34 -4.34 -8.02 2.66
C ARG A 34 -5.54 -8.65 3.35
N ALA A 35 -6.69 -8.02 3.28
CA ALA A 35 -7.94 -8.64 3.69
C ALA A 35 -8.20 -9.88 2.82
N PRO A 36 -8.25 -11.10 3.40
CA PRO A 36 -8.29 -12.32 2.61
C PRO A 36 -9.48 -12.36 1.67
N THR A 37 -9.21 -12.64 0.40
CA THR A 37 -10.26 -12.90 -0.60
C THR A 37 -10.89 -14.27 -0.39
N ASP A 38 -12.02 -14.54 -1.06
CA ASP A 38 -12.65 -15.85 -1.01
C ASP A 38 -11.71 -16.95 -1.50
N ASN A 39 -10.83 -16.64 -2.46
CA ASN A 39 -9.79 -17.55 -2.90
C ASN A 39 -8.72 -17.79 -1.83
N ASP A 40 -8.32 -16.77 -1.08
CA ASP A 40 -7.36 -16.93 0.03
C ASP A 40 -7.92 -17.76 1.18
N LYS A 41 -9.24 -17.69 1.39
CA LYS A 41 -9.95 -18.51 2.40
C LYS A 41 -10.11 -19.94 1.94
N SER A 42 -10.37 -20.18 0.64
CA SER A 42 -10.55 -21.50 0.03
C SER A 42 -11.54 -22.39 0.82
N PHE A 43 -11.69 -23.66 0.48
CA PHE A 43 -12.47 -24.63 1.28
C PHE A 43 -11.82 -24.94 2.64
N GLY A 44 -10.51 -24.76 2.79
CA GLY A 44 -9.75 -25.01 4.02
C GLY A 44 -9.26 -23.75 4.73
N ASN A 45 -9.59 -22.55 4.24
CA ASN A 45 -9.00 -21.28 4.72
C ASN A 45 -7.45 -21.29 4.69
N TRP A 46 -6.85 -21.84 3.67
CA TRP A 46 -5.42 -22.18 3.70
C TRP A 46 -4.52 -20.97 3.83
N LEU A 47 -4.48 -20.06 2.83
CA LEU A 47 -3.61 -18.88 2.92
C LEU A 47 -4.03 -17.97 4.08
N ALA A 48 -5.33 -17.66 4.20
CA ALA A 48 -5.86 -16.83 5.27
C ALA A 48 -5.57 -17.41 6.65
N LYS A 49 -5.67 -18.76 6.80
CA LYS A 49 -5.32 -19.45 8.03
C LYS A 49 -3.83 -19.35 8.32
N ASP A 50 -2.98 -19.55 7.32
CA ASP A 50 -1.52 -19.48 7.48
C ASP A 50 -1.09 -18.07 7.86
N TRP A 51 -1.64 -17.03 7.21
CA TRP A 51 -1.38 -15.64 7.58
C TRP A 51 -1.73 -15.36 9.04
N LYS A 52 -2.91 -15.80 9.49
CA LYS A 52 -3.33 -15.64 10.88
C LYS A 52 -2.45 -16.43 11.85
N LEU A 53 -2.08 -17.67 11.51
CA LEU A 53 -1.19 -18.50 12.35
C LEU A 53 0.19 -17.88 12.54
N HIS A 54 0.68 -17.14 11.54
CA HIS A 54 1.95 -16.42 11.60
C HIS A 54 1.83 -15.01 12.16
N GLY A 55 0.60 -14.51 12.44
CA GLY A 55 0.35 -13.17 12.99
C GLY A 55 0.57 -12.05 11.96
N MET A 56 0.36 -12.34 10.66
CA MET A 56 0.56 -11.33 9.62
C MET A 56 -0.52 -10.24 9.62
N ASP A 57 -1.68 -10.52 10.19
CA ASP A 57 -2.78 -9.58 10.39
C ASP A 57 -2.49 -8.53 11.49
N HIS A 58 -1.58 -8.83 12.42
CA HIS A 58 -1.19 -7.94 13.53
C HIS A 58 0.32 -7.98 13.79
N PRO A 59 1.14 -7.45 12.87
CA PRO A 59 2.59 -7.48 13.03
C PRO A 59 3.04 -6.62 14.21
N GLN A 60 4.06 -7.07 14.94
CA GLN A 60 4.81 -6.20 15.83
C GLN A 60 5.81 -5.40 15.01
N ILE A 61 5.68 -4.07 15.01
CA ILE A 61 6.56 -3.18 14.25
C ILE A 61 7.64 -2.63 15.17
N ASN A 62 8.91 -2.87 14.83
CA ASN A 62 10.06 -2.34 15.54
C ASN A 62 10.80 -1.31 14.68
N LEU A 63 11.17 -0.17 15.27
CA LEU A 63 12.15 0.75 14.68
C LEU A 63 13.55 0.25 15.00
N GLU A 64 14.32 -0.10 13.97
CA GLU A 64 15.69 -0.61 14.09
C GLU A 64 16.72 0.53 14.06
N SER A 65 16.53 1.48 13.14
CA SER A 65 17.41 2.65 13.05
C SER A 65 16.73 3.87 12.44
N PHE A 66 17.24 5.05 12.80
CA PHE A 66 16.81 6.33 12.22
C PHE A 66 18.04 7.23 12.05
N HIS A 67 18.36 7.57 10.81
CA HIS A 67 19.45 8.48 10.45
C HIS A 67 18.94 9.60 9.57
N HIS A 68 19.51 10.79 9.72
CA HIS A 68 19.25 11.90 8.82
C HIS A 68 20.52 12.71 8.59
N GLU A 69 20.64 13.23 7.39
CA GLU A 69 21.73 14.09 6.99
C GLU A 69 21.26 15.16 6.00
N LYS A 70 22.05 16.23 5.85
CA LYS A 70 21.82 17.25 4.84
C LYS A 70 22.94 17.16 3.80
N ARG A 71 22.57 17.05 2.53
CA ARG A 71 23.50 17.04 1.40
C ARG A 71 24.01 18.44 1.08
N ALA A 72 25.15 18.52 0.39
CA ALA A 72 25.76 19.77 -0.03
C ALA A 72 24.86 20.57 -1.01
N ASP A 73 24.02 19.89 -1.80
CA ASP A 73 23.04 20.50 -2.70
C ASP A 73 21.76 21.02 -2.00
N GLY A 74 21.71 20.90 -0.67
CA GLY A 74 20.59 21.34 0.16
C GLY A 74 19.50 20.30 0.38
N ALA A 75 19.53 19.15 -0.29
CA ALA A 75 18.57 18.07 -0.06
C ALA A 75 18.78 17.46 1.35
N ALA A 76 17.67 17.04 1.97
CA ALA A 76 17.72 16.30 3.23
C ALA A 76 17.48 14.81 2.93
N ILE A 77 18.34 13.94 3.51
CA ILE A 77 18.17 12.50 3.44
C ILE A 77 17.70 12.02 4.81
N VAL A 78 16.65 11.19 4.83
CA VAL A 78 16.18 10.48 6.02
C VAL A 78 16.16 8.99 5.71
N ARG A 79 16.90 8.20 6.47
CA ARG A 79 16.93 6.74 6.36
C ARG A 79 16.29 6.12 7.59
N ILE A 80 15.32 5.26 7.38
CA ILE A 80 14.57 4.59 8.43
C ILE A 80 14.64 3.09 8.17
N GLN A 81 14.97 2.31 9.18
CA GLN A 81 14.89 0.87 9.12
C GLN A 81 13.89 0.38 10.16
N THR A 82 12.96 -0.45 9.70
CA THR A 82 11.95 -1.08 10.55
C THR A 82 11.89 -2.58 10.29
N SER A 83 11.28 -3.31 11.21
CA SER A 83 10.96 -4.74 11.03
C SER A 83 9.52 -4.98 11.41
N ASN A 84 8.77 -5.62 10.52
CA ASN A 84 7.49 -6.24 10.86
C ASN A 84 7.77 -7.67 11.32
N LEU A 85 7.60 -7.94 12.60
CA LEU A 85 7.88 -9.24 13.22
C LEU A 85 6.63 -10.12 13.19
N TYR A 86 6.85 -11.39 12.86
CA TYR A 86 5.88 -12.47 12.81
C TYR A 86 6.37 -13.64 13.67
N LYS A 87 5.57 -14.68 13.79
CA LYS A 87 5.89 -15.81 14.68
C LYS A 87 7.26 -16.47 14.42
N GLU A 88 7.63 -16.70 13.16
CA GLU A 88 8.86 -17.42 12.77
C GLU A 88 9.68 -16.69 11.70
N GLY A 89 9.33 -15.43 11.43
CA GLY A 89 9.99 -14.63 10.41
C GLY A 89 9.73 -13.15 10.58
N LYS A 90 10.28 -12.37 9.67
CA LYS A 90 10.07 -10.92 9.62
C LYS A 90 10.15 -10.40 8.19
N VAL A 91 9.62 -9.21 7.97
CA VAL A 91 9.95 -8.39 6.81
C VAL A 91 10.73 -7.19 7.31
N ALA A 92 12.02 -7.14 7.00
CA ALA A 92 12.85 -5.97 7.24
C ALA A 92 12.59 -4.95 6.14
N THR A 93 12.42 -3.68 6.53
CA THR A 93 12.12 -2.59 5.61
C THR A 93 13.15 -1.47 5.79
N THR A 94 13.73 -1.00 4.69
CA THR A 94 14.60 0.18 4.66
C THR A 94 13.95 1.23 3.77
N SER A 95 13.60 2.38 4.35
CA SER A 95 13.04 3.53 3.61
C SER A 95 14.05 4.67 3.59
N VAL A 96 14.35 5.16 2.39
CA VAL A 96 15.23 6.30 2.16
C VAL A 96 14.43 7.41 1.52
N TYR A 97 14.26 8.50 2.26
CA TYR A 97 13.63 9.72 1.78
C TYR A 97 14.70 10.72 1.38
N THR A 98 14.69 11.16 0.13
CA THR A 98 15.45 12.33 -0.32
C THR A 98 14.48 13.47 -0.54
N VAL A 99 14.53 14.47 0.34
CA VAL A 99 13.64 15.64 0.30
C VAL A 99 14.40 16.78 -0.35
N PHE A 100 13.95 17.20 -1.53
CA PHE A 100 14.56 18.28 -2.31
C PHE A 100 14.05 19.65 -1.89
N SER A 101 14.77 20.72 -2.28
CA SER A 101 14.43 22.09 -1.93
C SER A 101 13.12 22.61 -2.55
N ASP A 102 12.66 21.99 -3.63
CA ASP A 102 11.36 22.27 -4.27
C ASP A 102 10.18 21.58 -3.61
N GLY A 103 10.44 20.77 -2.56
CA GLY A 103 9.47 19.97 -1.82
C GLY A 103 9.18 18.59 -2.44
N THR A 104 9.84 18.24 -3.54
CA THR A 104 9.77 16.87 -4.09
C THR A 104 10.44 15.89 -3.13
N ILE A 105 9.88 14.70 -3.02
CA ILE A 105 10.40 13.61 -2.18
C ILE A 105 10.62 12.39 -3.06
N ASP A 106 11.86 11.94 -3.20
CA ASP A 106 12.14 10.59 -3.68
C ASP A 106 12.10 9.64 -2.48
N LEU A 107 11.28 8.61 -2.59
CA LEU A 107 11.14 7.57 -1.58
C LEU A 107 11.49 6.22 -2.20
N GLU A 108 12.60 5.67 -1.76
CA GLU A 108 12.97 4.29 -2.05
C GLU A 108 12.74 3.44 -0.81
N THR A 109 11.87 2.45 -0.93
CA THR A 109 11.56 1.51 0.15
C THR A 109 11.89 0.09 -0.30
N THR A 110 12.81 -0.55 0.41
CA THR A 110 13.24 -1.93 0.17
C THR A 110 12.63 -2.84 1.23
N PHE A 111 12.03 -3.93 0.79
CA PHE A 111 11.43 -4.97 1.63
C PHE A 111 12.26 -6.25 1.50
N LEU A 112 12.71 -6.82 2.61
CA LEU A 112 13.47 -8.05 2.67
C LEU A 112 12.79 -9.07 3.60
N PRO A 113 12.02 -10.03 3.03
CA PRO A 113 11.47 -11.16 3.79
C PRO A 113 12.57 -12.07 4.32
N GLN A 114 12.49 -12.44 5.60
CA GLN A 114 13.48 -13.28 6.30
C GLN A 114 12.81 -14.30 7.21
N GLY A 115 13.46 -15.47 7.37
CA GLY A 115 12.94 -16.54 8.20
C GLY A 115 11.82 -17.34 7.54
N VAL A 116 10.99 -17.99 8.35
CA VAL A 116 9.86 -18.80 7.88
C VAL A 116 8.62 -17.92 7.80
N LEU A 117 8.18 -17.68 6.59
CA LEU A 117 6.97 -16.91 6.29
C LEU A 117 6.06 -17.75 5.37
N PRO A 118 4.73 -17.63 5.48
CA PRO A 118 3.83 -18.18 4.46
C PRO A 118 3.97 -17.44 3.12
N GLU A 119 3.13 -17.74 2.14
CA GLU A 119 3.02 -16.91 0.93
C GLU A 119 2.67 -15.48 1.33
N ILE A 120 3.46 -14.52 0.87
CA ILE A 120 3.30 -13.11 1.24
C ILE A 120 2.22 -12.49 0.35
N PRO A 121 1.15 -11.86 0.92
CA PRO A 121 0.07 -11.31 0.11
C PRO A 121 0.42 -9.99 -0.59
N ARG A 122 1.27 -9.16 0.03
CA ARG A 122 1.75 -7.91 -0.56
C ARG A 122 3.03 -7.42 0.12
N LEU A 123 3.78 -6.59 -0.58
CA LEU A 123 4.92 -5.84 -0.05
C LEU A 123 4.80 -4.39 -0.49
N GLY A 124 4.41 -3.52 0.41
CA GLY A 124 4.15 -2.13 0.10
C GLY A 124 4.07 -1.22 1.31
N ILE A 125 3.62 -0.01 1.07
CA ILE A 125 3.40 1.02 2.08
C ILE A 125 2.01 1.64 1.91
N ALA A 126 1.44 2.13 3.01
CA ALA A 126 0.20 2.90 2.97
C ALA A 126 0.31 4.24 3.70
N PHE A 127 -0.33 5.24 3.10
CA PHE A 127 -0.55 6.55 3.68
C PHE A 127 -2.04 6.73 4.02
N CYS A 128 -2.30 7.39 5.13
CA CYS A 128 -3.61 7.92 5.47
C CYS A 128 -3.63 9.41 5.11
N LEU A 129 -4.39 9.77 4.09
CA LEU A 129 -4.47 11.13 3.57
C LEU A 129 -5.73 11.85 4.04
N ALA A 130 -5.66 13.17 4.06
CA ALA A 130 -6.79 14.00 4.48
C ALA A 130 -8.03 13.79 3.58
N PRO A 131 -9.25 13.89 4.14
CA PRO A 131 -10.51 13.61 3.44
C PRO A 131 -10.76 14.42 2.16
N ALA A 132 -10.09 15.56 2.03
CA ALA A 132 -10.27 16.42 0.86
C ALA A 132 -9.75 15.81 -0.45
N TYR A 133 -8.85 14.82 -0.39
CA TYR A 133 -8.18 14.25 -1.58
C TYR A 133 -8.92 13.04 -2.14
N ASP A 134 -10.18 13.23 -2.50
CA ASP A 134 -11.13 12.18 -2.89
C ASP A 134 -11.17 11.89 -4.40
N THR A 135 -10.40 12.58 -5.21
CA THR A 135 -10.32 12.32 -6.66
C THR A 135 -9.04 11.55 -6.98
N PHE A 136 -9.19 10.29 -7.38
CA PHE A 136 -8.12 9.39 -7.77
C PHE A 136 -7.97 9.36 -9.29
N THR A 137 -6.77 9.69 -9.79
CA THR A 137 -6.42 9.56 -11.21
C THR A 137 -5.14 8.75 -11.32
N TRP A 138 -5.08 7.77 -12.24
CA TRP A 138 -3.88 6.98 -12.45
C TRP A 138 -3.63 6.68 -13.93
N TYR A 139 -2.36 6.57 -14.30
CA TYR A 139 -1.92 6.01 -15.57
C TYR A 139 -1.34 4.63 -15.29
N GLY A 140 -2.06 3.60 -15.69
CA GLY A 140 -1.81 2.20 -15.39
C GLY A 140 -2.96 1.34 -15.89
N ARG A 141 -3.09 0.12 -15.36
CA ARG A 141 -4.19 -0.77 -15.73
C ARG A 141 -5.51 -0.36 -15.06
N GLY A 142 -6.60 -0.48 -15.82
CA GLY A 142 -7.94 -0.09 -15.36
C GLY A 142 -9.02 -0.26 -16.43
N PRO A 143 -10.23 0.30 -16.20
CA PRO A 143 -10.65 1.07 -15.01
C PRO A 143 -10.92 0.21 -13.77
N GLN A 144 -11.35 -1.06 -13.97
CA GLN A 144 -11.65 -1.99 -12.88
C GLN A 144 -10.40 -2.39 -12.10
N ASP A 145 -10.61 -3.00 -10.93
CA ASP A 145 -9.52 -3.60 -10.18
C ASP A 145 -8.88 -4.77 -10.94
N ASN A 146 -7.62 -4.96 -10.72
CA ASN A 146 -6.84 -5.98 -11.40
C ASN A 146 -5.64 -6.41 -10.53
N TYR A 147 -5.18 -7.65 -10.73
CA TYR A 147 -4.13 -8.29 -9.94
C TYR A 147 -3.13 -8.99 -10.88
N PRO A 148 -1.95 -9.41 -10.42
CA PRO A 148 -0.92 -9.99 -11.27
C PRO A 148 -1.40 -11.11 -12.21
N ASP A 149 -2.36 -11.92 -11.75
CA ASP A 149 -2.97 -13.01 -12.51
C ASP A 149 -4.33 -12.66 -13.15
N ARG A 150 -4.78 -11.38 -13.06
CA ARG A 150 -6.06 -10.88 -13.58
C ARG A 150 -5.91 -9.51 -14.26
N LYS A 151 -5.01 -9.44 -15.24
CA LYS A 151 -4.69 -8.19 -15.95
C LYS A 151 -5.27 -8.08 -17.35
N THR A 152 -5.66 -9.18 -17.97
CA THR A 152 -6.00 -9.22 -19.40
C THR A 152 -7.18 -8.33 -19.76
N SER A 153 -8.18 -8.19 -18.86
CA SER A 153 -9.35 -7.34 -19.07
C SER A 153 -9.09 -5.85 -18.76
N ALA A 154 -7.97 -5.52 -18.12
CA ALA A 154 -7.62 -4.17 -17.72
C ALA A 154 -6.59 -3.58 -18.69
N MET A 155 -6.98 -2.55 -19.42
CA MET A 155 -6.10 -1.88 -20.39
C MET A 155 -5.20 -0.85 -19.71
N ILE A 156 -3.99 -0.65 -20.22
CA ILE A 156 -3.17 0.51 -19.83
C ILE A 156 -3.83 1.78 -20.38
N GLY A 157 -4.05 2.75 -19.52
CA GLY A 157 -4.71 4.00 -19.87
C GLY A 157 -4.67 5.03 -18.75
N LEU A 158 -5.18 6.21 -19.05
CA LEU A 158 -5.41 7.25 -18.06
C LEU A 158 -6.84 7.15 -17.55
N TRP A 159 -6.98 6.82 -16.27
CA TRP A 159 -8.26 6.59 -15.61
C TRP A 159 -8.48 7.59 -14.50
N LYS A 160 -9.75 7.87 -14.19
CA LYS A 160 -10.14 8.79 -13.14
C LYS A 160 -11.47 8.36 -12.54
N GLY A 161 -11.59 8.49 -11.22
CA GLY A 161 -12.83 8.27 -10.46
C GLY A 161 -12.71 8.86 -9.06
N SER A 162 -13.77 8.83 -8.29
CA SER A 162 -13.69 9.08 -6.86
C SER A 162 -13.04 7.90 -6.14
N VAL A 163 -12.52 8.14 -4.94
CA VAL A 163 -11.99 7.08 -4.08
C VAL A 163 -13.07 6.06 -3.72
N ALA A 164 -14.29 6.53 -3.47
CA ALA A 164 -15.43 5.66 -3.15
C ALA A 164 -15.76 4.67 -4.28
N GLU A 165 -15.62 5.07 -5.55
CA GLU A 165 -15.85 4.19 -6.72
C GLU A 165 -14.79 3.10 -6.88
N GLN A 166 -13.68 3.15 -6.13
CA GLN A 166 -12.60 2.16 -6.27
C GLN A 166 -12.84 0.89 -5.43
N TYR A 167 -13.74 0.94 -4.45
CA TYR A 167 -14.09 -0.23 -3.65
C TYR A 167 -15.12 -1.11 -4.39
N VAL A 168 -14.88 -2.41 -4.40
CA VAL A 168 -15.83 -3.38 -4.97
C VAL A 168 -16.67 -4.00 -3.86
N HIS A 169 -17.98 -3.82 -3.94
CA HIS A 169 -18.95 -4.31 -2.95
C HIS A 169 -19.19 -5.83 -3.08
N TYR A 170 -18.27 -6.62 -2.54
CA TYR A 170 -18.50 -8.05 -2.37
C TYR A 170 -19.40 -8.31 -1.16
N PRO A 171 -20.36 -9.27 -1.19
CA PRO A 171 -21.23 -9.56 -0.05
C PRO A 171 -20.50 -9.78 1.26
N ARG A 172 -19.31 -10.39 1.20
CA ARG A 172 -18.33 -10.44 2.28
C ARG A 172 -17.15 -9.57 1.91
N PRO A 173 -16.83 -8.53 2.71
CA PRO A 173 -15.70 -7.66 2.46
C PRO A 173 -14.39 -8.43 2.27
N GLN A 174 -13.60 -8.03 1.29
CA GLN A 174 -12.33 -8.64 0.94
C GLN A 174 -11.47 -7.65 0.16
N ASP A 175 -10.18 -7.97 -0.01
CA ASP A 175 -9.26 -7.11 -0.76
C ASP A 175 -9.79 -6.83 -2.17
N SER A 176 -9.78 -5.56 -2.55
CA SER A 176 -10.27 -5.08 -3.85
C SER A 176 -9.67 -3.72 -4.20
N GLY A 177 -9.96 -3.24 -5.40
CA GLY A 177 -9.57 -1.91 -5.85
C GLY A 177 -8.12 -1.78 -6.32
N ASN A 178 -7.33 -2.85 -6.32
CA ASN A 178 -5.94 -2.83 -6.79
C ASN A 178 -5.83 -2.45 -8.27
N LYS A 179 -4.81 -1.67 -8.62
CA LYS A 179 -4.43 -1.28 -9.97
C LYS A 179 -2.99 -1.68 -10.21
N GLU A 180 -2.76 -2.52 -11.20
CA GLU A 180 -1.44 -2.98 -11.62
C GLU A 180 -0.77 -2.02 -12.63
N GLU A 181 0.55 -2.10 -12.69
CA GLU A 181 1.35 -1.39 -13.67
C GLU A 181 1.09 0.14 -13.67
N VAL A 182 1.02 0.71 -12.47
CA VAL A 182 0.84 2.16 -12.28
C VAL A 182 2.16 2.87 -12.54
N HIS A 183 2.17 3.77 -13.53
CA HIS A 183 3.29 4.64 -13.85
C HIS A 183 3.26 5.93 -13.03
N TYR A 184 2.08 6.46 -12.81
CA TYR A 184 1.84 7.56 -11.88
C TYR A 184 0.38 7.57 -11.43
N LEU A 185 0.17 8.21 -10.30
CA LEU A 185 -1.16 8.53 -9.77
C LEU A 185 -1.22 9.94 -9.21
N THR A 186 -2.43 10.45 -9.07
CA THR A 186 -2.71 11.68 -8.31
C THR A 186 -3.92 11.48 -7.42
N LEU A 187 -3.86 12.08 -6.23
CA LEU A 187 -5.01 12.27 -5.35
C LEU A 187 -5.22 13.75 -5.12
N THR A 188 -6.38 14.25 -5.50
CA THR A 188 -6.65 15.69 -5.57
C THR A 188 -7.97 16.07 -4.92
N ASP A 189 -8.01 17.32 -4.45
CA ASP A 189 -9.24 17.97 -3.99
C ASP A 189 -10.11 18.47 -5.16
N LYS A 190 -11.25 19.08 -4.85
CA LYS A 190 -12.19 19.65 -5.83
C LYS A 190 -11.58 20.77 -6.68
N GLN A 191 -10.46 21.37 -6.27
CA GLN A 191 -9.70 22.38 -7.00
C GLN A 191 -8.56 21.76 -7.82
N ASN A 192 -8.53 20.43 -7.96
CA ASN A 192 -7.49 19.65 -8.65
C ASN A 192 -6.08 19.83 -8.04
N LYS A 193 -6.01 20.14 -6.72
CA LYS A 193 -4.77 20.29 -5.96
C LYS A 193 -4.59 19.11 -5.03
N GLY A 194 -3.38 18.62 -4.88
CA GLY A 194 -3.10 17.48 -4.03
C GLY A 194 -1.69 16.93 -4.22
N ILE A 195 -1.58 15.62 -4.23
CA ILE A 195 -0.31 14.92 -4.45
C ILE A 195 -0.30 14.23 -5.81
N ARG A 196 0.92 14.13 -6.35
CA ARG A 196 1.27 13.27 -7.47
C ARG A 196 2.35 12.30 -7.02
N VAL A 197 2.21 11.04 -7.40
CA VAL A 197 3.20 10.00 -7.17
C VAL A 197 3.58 9.41 -8.52
N ASP A 198 4.84 9.46 -8.86
CA ASP A 198 5.41 8.88 -10.08
C ASP A 198 6.26 7.66 -9.74
N ALA A 199 6.21 6.64 -10.57
CA ALA A 199 7.17 5.55 -10.56
C ALA A 199 8.54 6.07 -11.04
N VAL A 200 9.63 5.73 -10.35
CA VAL A 200 10.97 6.18 -10.74
C VAL A 200 11.66 5.14 -11.62
N GLU A 201 11.71 3.89 -11.21
CA GLU A 201 12.38 2.82 -11.97
C GLU A 201 11.39 1.79 -12.52
N ASN A 202 10.54 1.27 -11.65
CA ASN A 202 9.59 0.23 -11.99
C ASN A 202 8.18 0.70 -11.68
N VAL A 203 7.23 0.30 -12.52
CA VAL A 203 5.81 0.45 -12.21
C VAL A 203 5.46 -0.26 -10.92
N PHE A 204 4.44 0.22 -10.23
CA PHE A 204 3.99 -0.33 -8.96
C PHE A 204 2.50 -0.67 -9.00
N SER A 205 2.02 -1.38 -8.00
CA SER A 205 0.58 -1.58 -7.80
C SER A 205 0.06 -0.55 -6.82
N ALA A 206 -1.18 -0.09 -7.00
CA ALA A 206 -1.78 0.89 -6.10
C ALA A 206 -3.28 0.66 -5.88
N SER A 207 -3.75 1.03 -4.71
CA SER A 207 -5.18 1.18 -4.42
C SER A 207 -5.42 2.44 -3.60
N SER A 208 -6.60 3.02 -3.76
CA SER A 208 -7.02 4.18 -2.97
C SER A 208 -8.46 3.96 -2.51
N LEU A 209 -8.68 3.80 -1.20
CA LEU A 209 -9.95 3.40 -0.62
C LEU A 209 -10.29 4.26 0.60
N HIS A 210 -11.57 4.27 1.00
CA HIS A 210 -12.03 4.80 2.29
C HIS A 210 -12.04 3.74 3.39
N TYR A 211 -11.22 2.71 3.26
CA TYR A 211 -11.14 1.59 4.19
C TYR A 211 -9.69 1.20 4.41
N THR A 212 -9.34 0.88 5.63
CA THR A 212 -8.10 0.19 5.94
C THR A 212 -8.23 -1.30 5.59
N VAL A 213 -7.11 -1.98 5.46
CA VAL A 213 -7.11 -3.45 5.33
C VAL A 213 -7.82 -4.09 6.52
N GLN A 214 -7.68 -3.50 7.72
CA GLN A 214 -8.28 -4.01 8.95
C GLN A 214 -9.80 -3.84 8.97
N ASP A 215 -10.33 -2.69 8.53
CA ASP A 215 -11.79 -2.48 8.39
C ASP A 215 -12.42 -3.56 7.52
N ILE A 216 -11.79 -3.84 6.36
CA ILE A 216 -12.27 -4.85 5.41
C ILE A 216 -12.13 -6.26 5.99
N TYR A 217 -11.06 -6.54 6.74
CA TYR A 217 -10.78 -7.87 7.30
C TYR A 217 -11.72 -8.24 8.44
N GLU A 218 -12.05 -7.30 9.31
CA GLU A 218 -12.85 -7.54 10.50
C GLU A 218 -14.36 -7.63 10.20
N GLU A 219 -14.81 -6.94 9.15
CA GLU A 219 -16.24 -6.93 8.82
C GLU A 219 -16.63 -8.19 8.02
N THR A 220 -17.77 -8.74 8.36
CA THR A 220 -18.30 -9.96 7.74
C THR A 220 -19.37 -9.71 6.69
N HIS A 221 -20.00 -8.53 6.68
CA HIS A 221 -21.08 -8.16 5.76
C HIS A 221 -20.86 -6.75 5.22
N ASP A 222 -20.86 -6.61 3.91
CA ASP A 222 -20.64 -5.33 3.24
C ASP A 222 -21.59 -4.20 3.70
N CYS A 223 -22.84 -4.54 3.98
CA CYS A 223 -23.82 -3.55 4.46
C CYS A 223 -23.47 -2.94 5.84
N ASN A 224 -22.58 -3.56 6.61
CA ASN A 224 -22.10 -3.04 7.90
C ASN A 224 -20.80 -2.26 7.77
N LEU A 225 -20.04 -2.47 6.68
CA LEU A 225 -18.77 -1.80 6.45
C LEU A 225 -19.00 -0.30 6.20
N LYS A 226 -18.44 0.53 7.06
CA LYS A 226 -18.62 1.99 6.99
C LYS A 226 -17.37 2.65 6.43
N PRO A 227 -17.51 3.51 5.39
CA PRO A 227 -16.38 4.25 4.86
C PRO A 227 -15.85 5.25 5.89
N ARG A 228 -14.53 5.37 5.94
CA ARG A 228 -13.84 6.43 6.68
C ARG A 228 -13.94 7.74 5.91
N ALA A 229 -13.74 8.84 6.61
CA ALA A 229 -13.61 10.14 5.95
C ALA A 229 -12.25 10.24 5.21
N GLU A 230 -11.21 9.65 5.78
CA GLU A 230 -9.84 9.66 5.27
C GLU A 230 -9.70 8.81 4.01
N VAL A 231 -8.64 9.07 3.26
CA VAL A 231 -8.26 8.31 2.08
C VAL A 231 -7.03 7.45 2.39
N ILE A 232 -7.16 6.15 2.23
CA ILE A 232 -6.07 5.20 2.42
C ILE A 232 -5.45 4.91 1.06
N LEU A 233 -4.23 5.43 0.84
CA LEU A 233 -3.44 5.19 -0.37
C LEU A 233 -2.43 4.10 -0.10
N SER A 234 -2.59 2.95 -0.75
CA SER A 234 -1.62 1.84 -0.75
C SER A 234 -0.81 1.83 -2.03
N MET A 235 0.48 1.58 -1.92
CA MET A 235 1.42 1.45 -3.04
C MET A 235 2.35 0.28 -2.77
N ASP A 236 2.41 -0.66 -3.70
CA ASP A 236 3.09 -1.94 -3.50
C ASP A 236 4.16 -2.20 -4.55
N ALA A 237 5.33 -2.66 -4.09
CA ALA A 237 6.38 -3.20 -4.95
C ALA A 237 5.95 -4.56 -5.55
N ALA A 238 5.15 -5.33 -4.82
CA ALA A 238 4.65 -6.62 -5.24
C ALA A 238 3.32 -6.98 -4.58
N VAL A 239 2.44 -7.62 -5.33
CA VAL A 239 1.15 -8.14 -4.88
C VAL A 239 1.02 -9.61 -5.31
N LEU A 240 0.53 -10.46 -4.44
CA LEU A 240 0.22 -11.86 -4.72
C LEU A 240 -1.00 -11.95 -5.65
N GLY A 241 -0.94 -12.81 -6.64
CA GLY A 241 -2.12 -13.16 -7.44
C GLY A 241 -3.28 -13.67 -6.57
N LEU A 242 -4.49 -13.70 -7.12
CA LEU A 242 -5.68 -14.15 -6.41
C LEU A 242 -5.88 -15.67 -6.49
N GLY A 243 -5.39 -16.32 -7.55
CA GLY A 243 -5.67 -17.72 -7.79
C GLY A 243 -7.15 -18.02 -8.02
N ASN A 244 -7.53 -19.30 -7.91
CA ASN A 244 -8.90 -19.79 -8.08
C ASN A 244 -9.32 -20.77 -6.96
N SER A 245 -8.68 -20.72 -5.80
CA SER A 245 -8.80 -21.73 -4.74
C SER A 245 -10.20 -21.90 -4.18
N SER A 246 -11.14 -20.98 -4.44
CA SER A 246 -12.55 -21.19 -4.08
C SER A 246 -13.15 -22.45 -4.72
N CYS A 247 -12.75 -22.78 -5.96
CA CYS A 247 -13.21 -23.96 -6.70
C CYS A 247 -12.15 -24.57 -7.62
N GLY A 248 -10.90 -24.12 -7.54
CA GLY A 248 -9.82 -24.50 -8.47
C GLY A 248 -8.45 -24.44 -7.82
N PRO A 249 -7.37 -24.36 -8.63
CA PRO A 249 -6.01 -24.31 -8.14
C PRO A 249 -5.71 -23.00 -7.43
N GLY A 250 -4.75 -23.02 -6.50
CA GLY A 250 -4.18 -21.86 -5.86
C GLY A 250 -3.44 -20.92 -6.83
N VAL A 251 -2.78 -19.92 -6.27
CA VAL A 251 -1.95 -18.98 -7.03
C VAL A 251 -0.83 -19.73 -7.73
N LEU A 252 -0.67 -19.53 -9.03
CA LEU A 252 0.46 -20.07 -9.78
C LEU A 252 1.77 -19.42 -9.32
N ARG A 253 2.84 -20.21 -9.22
CA ARG A 253 4.14 -19.75 -8.72
C ARG A 253 4.65 -18.46 -9.39
N LYS A 254 4.41 -18.27 -10.67
CA LYS A 254 4.79 -17.04 -11.40
C LYS A 254 4.08 -15.76 -10.93
N TYR A 255 3.03 -15.88 -10.14
CA TYR A 255 2.26 -14.79 -9.55
C TYR A 255 2.41 -14.74 -8.02
N ALA A 256 3.25 -15.60 -7.46
CA ALA A 256 3.64 -15.55 -6.05
C ALA A 256 4.75 -14.53 -5.85
N ILE A 257 4.81 -13.93 -4.67
CA ILE A 257 5.89 -13.03 -4.28
C ILE A 257 7.09 -13.87 -3.86
N GLU A 258 8.20 -13.74 -4.57
CA GLU A 258 9.43 -14.41 -4.20
C GLU A 258 9.98 -13.84 -2.88
N LYS A 259 10.51 -14.72 -2.03
CA LYS A 259 11.11 -14.33 -0.73
C LYS A 259 12.54 -13.81 -0.93
N LYS A 260 12.64 -12.73 -1.69
CA LYS A 260 13.86 -11.96 -1.96
C LYS A 260 13.63 -10.48 -1.71
N GLU A 261 14.62 -9.67 -1.94
CA GLU A 261 14.49 -8.22 -1.87
C GLU A 261 13.54 -7.69 -2.96
N HIS A 262 12.63 -6.80 -2.57
CA HIS A 262 11.72 -6.05 -3.45
C HIS A 262 11.85 -4.57 -3.15
N THR A 263 11.84 -3.73 -4.17
CA THR A 263 11.98 -2.28 -4.01
C THR A 263 10.79 -1.55 -4.63
N LEU A 264 10.22 -0.63 -3.87
CA LEU A 264 9.29 0.40 -4.33
C LEU A 264 10.07 1.72 -4.40
N HIS A 265 10.26 2.27 -5.60
CA HIS A 265 10.91 3.54 -5.79
C HIS A 265 9.95 4.53 -6.46
N ILE A 266 9.52 5.52 -5.70
CA ILE A 266 8.50 6.51 -6.09
C ILE A 266 8.98 7.93 -5.83
N ARG A 267 8.42 8.86 -6.60
CA ARG A 267 8.61 10.31 -6.41
C ARG A 267 7.29 10.95 -6.04
N ILE A 268 7.24 11.61 -4.90
CA ILE A 268 6.07 12.34 -4.41
C ILE A 268 6.28 13.82 -4.64
N SER A 269 5.32 14.47 -5.27
CA SER A 269 5.33 15.91 -5.56
C SER A 269 3.95 16.52 -5.36
N SER A 270 3.88 17.84 -5.29
CA SER A 270 2.59 18.53 -5.26
C SER A 270 1.94 18.52 -6.63
N LYS A 271 0.65 18.17 -6.70
CA LYS A 271 -0.20 18.42 -7.89
C LYS A 271 -0.77 19.84 -7.78
N GLN A 272 -0.47 20.63 -8.78
CA GLN A 272 -0.95 22.03 -8.90
C GLN A 272 -2.24 22.12 -9.71
#